data_c17398e17d94a6961fecc358dc30e480
#
_entry.id   c17398e17d94a6961fecc358dc30e480
#
_cell.length_a   1.000
_cell.length_b   1.000
_cell.length_c   1.000
_cell.angle_alpha   90.00
_cell.angle_beta   90.00
_cell.angle_gamma   90.00
#
_symmetry.space_group_name_H-M   'P 1'
#
loop_
_entity.id
_entity.type
_entity.pdbx_description
1 polymer ?
#
loop_
_entity_poly.entity_id
_entity_poly.type
_entity_poly.pdbx_seq_one_letter_code
_entity_poly.pdbx_strand_id
1 'polypeptide(L)'
;LKNFWLPFLLFFCAFIQAQNKEFWLLDVQTQKKTVVKDSAAAVNFLDSLAQNNFYFTKIVEIKSSKNGTEIFFDKGKNYNEAFVSVSPEIQTDLKFKNEFFTKSLDSLKRTISENYRKKGYIFNRVLSEFRGMKNNFPAVELTVLKNTQRKIDKIVLKGYEKVPARFYKNLEKDFSGKVYYEEIFSDLNNSMQNHQFFTLEKPPQTLFTKDSTQVYLFLQKKKPNSFDGVLGFGNDKSEKFTFNGSLNLNLRNIFNAFETVNIFWQRNPDKGQTFDLQTDIPYLLKSNIGADFKVNIFRQDSTYANVKLTPAFYLNFSRNQKIGVRGTFETSTVIDSTYVQGKDFDKKGLGVWYQFQEPTEIDLFLYKSRVRLEADYVSANYAAEKLTGTQTNFLLSVERNFHLKGNHYLNLNAETAFLTSKNDFAVNELLRFGGWNSFRGFNELSLFADLYYYGTAEYRYLVGNQAFFDVFGQYGGFQNKNLSLKPKIYSFGLGFNFFLPIGLMSFQISNGNEFGNAIQLGDTKIHWGILSRF
;
A
#
# COMPACT_ATOMS: atom_id res chain seq x y z
N LEU A 1 -24.21 -75.74 36.91
CA LEU A 1 -25.31 -74.99 36.26
C LEU A 1 -24.93 -73.53 36.08
N LYS A 2 -23.77 -73.26 35.52
CA LYS A 2 -23.35 -71.93 35.02
C LYS A 2 -22.46 -72.23 33.82
N ASN A 3 -22.88 -72.01 32.62
CA ASN A 3 -22.10 -71.86 31.36
C ASN A 3 -22.80 -72.45 30.12
N PHE A 4 -24.13 -72.30 30.01
CA PHE A 4 -24.84 -72.82 28.81
C PHE A 4 -25.58 -71.70 28.04
N TRP A 5 -25.38 -70.44 28.40
CA TRP A 5 -26.10 -69.30 27.72
C TRP A 5 -25.21 -68.34 26.90
N LEU A 6 -23.91 -68.59 26.84
CA LEU A 6 -22.99 -67.73 26.11
C LEU A 6 -22.93 -67.95 24.58
N PRO A 7 -23.16 -69.12 24.01
CA PRO A 7 -23.17 -69.27 22.56
C PRO A 7 -24.48 -68.86 21.89
N PHE A 8 -25.59 -68.70 22.63
CA PHE A 8 -26.88 -68.34 22.03
C PHE A 8 -27.03 -66.78 21.84
N LEU A 9 -26.27 -65.99 22.58
CA LEU A 9 -26.24 -64.54 22.43
C LEU A 9 -25.30 -64.10 21.30
N LEU A 10 -24.31 -64.90 20.93
CA LEU A 10 -23.40 -64.58 19.81
C LEU A 10 -23.98 -65.00 18.45
N PHE A 11 -25.04 -65.79 18.39
CA PHE A 11 -25.70 -66.17 17.16
C PHE A 11 -26.83 -65.19 16.76
N PHE A 12 -27.25 -64.29 17.67
CA PHE A 12 -28.28 -63.26 17.38
C PHE A 12 -27.70 -61.92 16.95
N CYS A 13 -26.39 -61.71 17.09
CA CYS A 13 -25.69 -60.52 16.61
C CYS A 13 -25.20 -60.60 15.15
N ALA A 14 -25.41 -61.74 14.46
CA ALA A 14 -24.88 -61.94 13.11
C ALA A 14 -25.89 -61.67 11.96
N PHE A 15 -27.10 -61.20 12.24
CA PHE A 15 -28.12 -60.95 11.21
C PHE A 15 -28.80 -59.59 11.32
N ILE A 16 -28.06 -58.51 11.64
CA ILE A 16 -28.48 -57.17 11.27
C ILE A 16 -27.38 -56.57 10.36
N GLN A 17 -27.17 -57.18 9.22
CA GLN A 17 -26.76 -56.46 8.05
C GLN A 17 -28.00 -55.68 7.58
N ALA A 18 -28.14 -54.46 8.03
CA ALA A 18 -28.98 -53.51 7.35
C ALA A 18 -28.39 -53.38 5.94
N GLN A 19 -28.96 -54.05 4.98
CA GLN A 19 -28.66 -53.85 3.57
C GLN A 19 -28.98 -52.39 3.30
N ASN A 20 -27.98 -51.54 3.21
CA ASN A 20 -28.10 -50.19 2.69
C ASN A 20 -28.57 -50.33 1.25
N LYS A 21 -29.89 -50.24 1.04
CA LYS A 21 -30.44 -50.22 -0.31
C LYS A 21 -29.97 -48.94 -0.97
N GLU A 22 -29.17 -49.10 -2.01
CA GLU A 22 -28.76 -47.97 -2.82
C GLU A 22 -29.94 -47.43 -3.63
N PHE A 23 -30.01 -46.09 -3.79
CA PHE A 23 -30.94 -45.41 -4.64
C PHE A 23 -30.24 -44.80 -5.82
N TRP A 24 -30.72 -45.07 -7.01
CA TRP A 24 -30.18 -44.56 -8.26
C TRP A 24 -31.25 -43.69 -8.95
N LEU A 25 -30.88 -42.47 -9.32
CA LEU A 25 -31.68 -41.54 -10.11
C LEU A 25 -31.13 -41.55 -11.54
N LEU A 26 -31.94 -41.95 -12.50
CA LEU A 26 -31.62 -42.01 -13.93
C LEU A 26 -32.44 -40.98 -14.69
N ASP A 27 -31.78 -40.01 -15.26
CA ASP A 27 -32.39 -39.06 -16.15
C ASP A 27 -32.62 -39.68 -17.53
N VAL A 28 -33.88 -39.82 -17.93
CA VAL A 28 -34.24 -40.53 -19.19
C VAL A 28 -33.77 -39.76 -20.44
N GLN A 29 -33.60 -38.42 -20.35
CA GLN A 29 -33.14 -37.61 -21.47
C GLN A 29 -31.64 -37.70 -21.67
N THR A 30 -30.85 -37.59 -20.59
CA THR A 30 -29.39 -37.54 -20.66
C THR A 30 -28.70 -38.87 -20.38
N GLN A 31 -29.46 -39.89 -19.96
CA GLN A 31 -28.94 -41.19 -19.53
C GLN A 31 -27.97 -41.11 -18.34
N LYS A 32 -27.96 -39.99 -17.63
CA LYS A 32 -27.05 -39.76 -16.48
C LYS A 32 -27.60 -40.45 -15.26
N LYS A 33 -26.76 -41.32 -14.64
CA LYS A 33 -27.03 -42.00 -13.39
C LYS A 33 -26.42 -41.22 -12.22
N THR A 34 -27.22 -40.93 -11.19
CA THR A 34 -26.78 -40.29 -9.93
C THR A 34 -27.11 -41.24 -8.77
N VAL A 35 -26.12 -41.60 -7.96
CA VAL A 35 -26.31 -42.42 -6.77
C VAL A 35 -26.62 -41.53 -5.58
N VAL A 36 -27.64 -41.87 -4.82
CA VAL A 36 -28.04 -41.16 -3.60
C VAL A 36 -28.14 -42.12 -2.43
N LYS A 37 -27.92 -41.61 -1.22
CA LYS A 37 -27.76 -42.41 -0.01
C LYS A 37 -29.04 -43.13 0.42
N ASP A 38 -30.18 -42.47 0.27
CA ASP A 38 -31.50 -42.92 0.75
C ASP A 38 -32.62 -42.24 -0.04
N SER A 39 -33.87 -42.64 0.28
CA SER A 39 -35.07 -42.08 -0.34
C SER A 39 -35.22 -40.58 -0.07
N ALA A 40 -34.83 -40.09 1.10
CA ALA A 40 -34.91 -38.67 1.44
C ALA A 40 -33.95 -37.85 0.57
N ALA A 41 -32.73 -38.37 0.33
CA ALA A 41 -31.78 -37.78 -0.59
C ALA A 41 -32.27 -37.80 -2.04
N ALA A 42 -33.04 -38.80 -2.45
CA ALA A 42 -33.67 -38.86 -3.77
C ALA A 42 -34.74 -37.78 -3.93
N VAL A 43 -35.62 -37.57 -2.95
CA VAL A 43 -36.61 -36.51 -2.93
C VAL A 43 -35.91 -35.12 -2.96
N ASN A 44 -34.95 -34.92 -2.09
CA ASN A 44 -34.18 -33.64 -2.05
C ASN A 44 -33.49 -33.33 -3.39
N PHE A 45 -33.01 -34.35 -4.10
CA PHE A 45 -32.43 -34.17 -5.43
C PHE A 45 -33.49 -33.71 -6.43
N LEU A 46 -34.65 -34.38 -6.48
CA LEU A 46 -35.73 -33.99 -7.39
C LEU A 46 -36.29 -32.59 -7.08
N ASP A 47 -36.44 -32.24 -5.80
CA ASP A 47 -36.85 -30.90 -5.36
C ASP A 47 -35.78 -29.85 -5.76
N SER A 48 -34.48 -30.22 -5.75
CA SER A 48 -33.43 -29.32 -6.20
C SER A 48 -33.52 -28.96 -7.68
N LEU A 49 -34.14 -29.80 -8.51
CA LEU A 49 -34.36 -29.52 -9.94
C LEU A 49 -35.30 -28.32 -10.13
N ALA A 50 -36.32 -28.19 -9.29
CA ALA A 50 -37.22 -27.02 -9.31
C ALA A 50 -36.44 -25.71 -8.96
N GLN A 51 -35.49 -25.78 -8.01
CA GLN A 51 -34.59 -24.66 -7.69
C GLN A 51 -33.64 -24.29 -8.85
N ASN A 52 -33.39 -25.25 -9.77
CA ASN A 52 -32.61 -25.10 -10.97
C ASN A 52 -33.48 -24.86 -12.23
N ASN A 53 -34.72 -24.35 -12.04
CA ASN A 53 -35.67 -23.94 -13.08
C ASN A 53 -36.30 -25.09 -13.91
N PHE A 54 -36.25 -26.33 -13.41
CA PHE A 54 -36.95 -27.48 -13.98
C PHE A 54 -38.27 -27.71 -13.22
N TYR A 55 -39.33 -26.99 -13.57
CA TYR A 55 -40.58 -26.98 -12.80
C TYR A 55 -41.53 -28.14 -13.14
N PHE A 56 -41.28 -28.89 -14.21
CA PHE A 56 -42.13 -29.95 -14.71
C PHE A 56 -41.43 -31.30 -14.73
N THR A 57 -40.53 -31.51 -13.77
CA THR A 57 -39.86 -32.81 -13.59
C THR A 57 -40.88 -33.89 -13.25
N LYS A 58 -40.83 -35.04 -13.93
CA LYS A 58 -41.76 -36.16 -13.76
C LYS A 58 -40.99 -37.43 -13.46
N ILE A 59 -41.45 -38.22 -12.49
CA ILE A 59 -41.00 -39.60 -12.31
C ILE A 59 -41.67 -40.43 -13.38
N VAL A 60 -40.89 -41.11 -14.20
CA VAL A 60 -41.35 -41.95 -15.32
C VAL A 60 -41.57 -43.37 -14.85
N GLU A 61 -40.66 -43.93 -14.09
CA GLU A 61 -40.73 -45.31 -13.63
C GLU A 61 -39.90 -45.48 -12.33
N ILE A 62 -40.31 -46.39 -11.44
CA ILE A 62 -39.55 -46.78 -10.26
C ILE A 62 -39.37 -48.32 -10.31
N LYS A 63 -38.12 -48.76 -10.36
CA LYS A 63 -37.76 -50.17 -10.32
C LYS A 63 -37.09 -50.50 -8.99
N SER A 64 -37.71 -51.39 -8.21
CA SER A 64 -37.11 -51.86 -6.97
C SER A 64 -36.60 -53.30 -7.16
N SER A 65 -35.34 -53.50 -6.75
CA SER A 65 -34.67 -54.79 -6.80
C SER A 65 -34.12 -55.17 -5.42
N LYS A 66 -33.58 -56.40 -5.29
CA LYS A 66 -32.92 -56.81 -4.05
C LYS A 66 -31.72 -55.94 -3.70
N ASN A 67 -31.08 -55.30 -4.70
CA ASN A 67 -29.88 -54.53 -4.53
C ASN A 67 -30.10 -53.03 -4.34
N GLY A 68 -31.35 -52.50 -4.63
CA GLY A 68 -31.66 -51.11 -4.49
C GLY A 68 -32.85 -50.67 -5.30
N THR A 69 -33.10 -49.38 -5.35
CA THR A 69 -34.23 -48.75 -6.08
C THR A 69 -33.70 -47.81 -7.16
N GLU A 70 -34.11 -48.05 -8.39
CA GLU A 70 -33.85 -47.17 -9.54
C GLU A 70 -35.07 -46.29 -9.83
N ILE A 71 -34.91 -44.99 -9.83
CA ILE A 71 -35.90 -44.00 -10.12
C ILE A 71 -35.57 -43.35 -11.45
N PHE A 72 -36.35 -43.64 -12.47
CA PHE A 72 -36.26 -43.01 -13.80
C PHE A 72 -37.08 -41.74 -13.78
N PHE A 73 -36.44 -40.62 -14.13
CA PHE A 73 -37.14 -39.33 -14.17
C PHE A 73 -36.79 -38.54 -15.44
N ASP A 74 -37.75 -37.71 -15.85
CA ASP A 74 -37.58 -36.73 -16.91
C ASP A 74 -37.51 -35.33 -16.27
N LYS A 75 -36.38 -34.64 -16.47
CA LYS A 75 -36.20 -33.27 -15.97
C LYS A 75 -37.19 -32.28 -16.55
N GLY A 76 -37.67 -32.53 -17.77
CA GLY A 76 -38.42 -31.56 -18.54
C GLY A 76 -37.57 -30.41 -19.06
N LYS A 77 -38.24 -29.34 -19.49
CA LYS A 77 -37.62 -28.12 -20.01
C LYS A 77 -37.06 -27.25 -18.89
N ASN A 78 -35.85 -26.68 -19.10
CA ASN A 78 -35.35 -25.60 -18.25
C ASN A 78 -35.96 -24.26 -18.64
N TYR A 79 -36.48 -23.53 -17.67
CA TYR A 79 -37.14 -22.24 -17.87
C TYR A 79 -36.35 -21.11 -17.24
N ASN A 80 -35.45 -20.51 -18.01
CA ASN A 80 -34.67 -19.38 -17.55
C ASN A 80 -35.38 -18.01 -17.73
N GLU A 81 -36.41 -17.95 -18.58
CA GLU A 81 -37.29 -16.79 -18.73
C GLU A 81 -38.53 -16.97 -17.86
N ALA A 82 -38.86 -15.98 -17.03
CA ALA A 82 -39.96 -16.09 -16.07
C ALA A 82 -40.59 -14.73 -15.69
N PHE A 83 -41.85 -14.75 -15.31
CA PHE A 83 -42.43 -13.69 -14.50
C PHE A 83 -42.01 -13.91 -13.04
N VAL A 84 -41.40 -12.90 -12.44
CA VAL A 84 -40.84 -13.00 -11.09
C VAL A 84 -41.59 -12.08 -10.15
N SER A 85 -42.10 -12.61 -9.05
CA SER A 85 -42.43 -11.86 -7.86
C SER A 85 -41.32 -12.03 -6.82
N VAL A 86 -41.05 -11.01 -6.04
CA VAL A 86 -40.05 -11.07 -4.97
C VAL A 86 -40.66 -10.82 -3.61
N SER A 87 -40.17 -11.51 -2.59
CA SER A 87 -40.69 -11.35 -1.22
C SER A 87 -40.54 -9.89 -0.74
N PRO A 88 -41.41 -9.43 0.20
CA PRO A 88 -41.30 -8.08 0.78
C PRO A 88 -39.91 -7.74 1.33
N GLU A 89 -39.23 -8.74 1.83
CA GLU A 89 -37.88 -8.62 2.34
C GLU A 89 -36.89 -8.22 1.23
N ILE A 90 -36.92 -8.91 0.07
CA ILE A 90 -36.06 -8.56 -1.08
C ILE A 90 -36.40 -7.18 -1.63
N GLN A 91 -37.73 -6.85 -1.68
CA GLN A 91 -38.18 -5.53 -2.12
C GLN A 91 -37.61 -4.41 -1.28
N THR A 92 -37.70 -4.54 0.05
CA THR A 92 -37.20 -3.53 1.01
C THR A 92 -35.68 -3.43 0.98
N ASP A 93 -34.99 -4.57 1.04
CA ASP A 93 -33.54 -4.62 1.17
C ASP A 93 -32.79 -4.20 -0.10
N LEU A 94 -33.35 -4.54 -1.27
CA LEU A 94 -32.65 -4.36 -2.56
C LEU A 94 -33.40 -3.43 -3.53
N LYS A 95 -34.58 -2.90 -3.12
CA LYS A 95 -35.41 -1.98 -3.90
C LYS A 95 -35.88 -2.55 -5.25
N PHE A 96 -36.16 -3.84 -5.29
CA PHE A 96 -36.77 -4.48 -6.45
C PHE A 96 -38.27 -4.12 -6.57
N LYS A 97 -38.77 -4.12 -7.82
CA LYS A 97 -40.22 -4.06 -8.07
C LYS A 97 -40.87 -5.37 -7.58
N ASN A 98 -42.14 -5.29 -7.17
CA ASN A 98 -42.85 -6.48 -6.66
C ASN A 98 -42.95 -7.59 -7.72
N GLU A 99 -43.32 -7.23 -8.95
CA GLU A 99 -43.47 -8.18 -10.05
C GLU A 99 -42.84 -7.63 -11.34
N PHE A 100 -42.12 -8.46 -12.09
CA PHE A 100 -41.50 -8.11 -13.37
C PHE A 100 -41.14 -9.36 -14.17
N PHE A 101 -40.89 -9.19 -15.48
CA PHE A 101 -40.39 -10.25 -16.35
C PHE A 101 -38.87 -10.23 -16.38
N THR A 102 -38.26 -11.41 -16.30
CA THR A 102 -36.79 -11.57 -16.48
C THR A 102 -36.51 -12.50 -17.65
N LYS A 103 -35.49 -12.18 -18.43
CA LYS A 103 -34.94 -13.04 -19.49
C LYS A 103 -33.91 -14.05 -18.96
N SER A 104 -33.42 -13.86 -17.72
CA SER A 104 -32.48 -14.76 -17.11
C SER A 104 -32.71 -14.85 -15.60
N LEU A 105 -33.45 -15.88 -15.20
CA LEU A 105 -33.78 -16.15 -13.79
C LEU A 105 -32.52 -16.49 -12.99
N ASP A 106 -31.58 -17.23 -13.59
CA ASP A 106 -30.30 -17.58 -12.93
C ASP A 106 -29.42 -16.36 -12.66
N SER A 107 -29.34 -15.44 -13.63
CA SER A 107 -28.62 -14.18 -13.44
C SER A 107 -29.27 -13.34 -12.34
N LEU A 108 -30.61 -13.27 -12.30
CA LEU A 108 -31.32 -12.54 -11.28
C LEU A 108 -31.11 -13.13 -9.87
N LYS A 109 -31.19 -14.45 -9.72
CA LYS A 109 -30.92 -15.16 -8.46
C LYS A 109 -29.49 -14.86 -7.99
N ARG A 110 -28.51 -14.92 -8.91
CA ARG A 110 -27.10 -14.59 -8.63
C ARG A 110 -26.96 -13.14 -8.16
N THR A 111 -27.55 -12.20 -8.86
CA THR A 111 -27.50 -10.77 -8.49
C THR A 111 -28.11 -10.53 -7.11
N ILE A 112 -29.24 -11.14 -6.80
CA ILE A 112 -29.85 -11.04 -5.47
C ILE A 112 -28.90 -11.62 -4.41
N SER A 113 -28.36 -12.82 -4.64
CA SER A 113 -27.43 -13.47 -3.71
C SER A 113 -26.17 -12.64 -3.48
N GLU A 114 -25.55 -12.07 -4.52
CA GLU A 114 -24.38 -11.22 -4.44
C GLU A 114 -24.66 -9.94 -3.64
N ASN A 115 -25.82 -9.31 -3.82
CA ASN A 115 -26.19 -8.15 -3.01
C ASN A 115 -26.32 -8.48 -1.52
N TYR A 116 -26.84 -9.65 -1.17
CA TYR A 116 -26.86 -10.10 0.23
C TYR A 116 -25.47 -10.48 0.75
N ARG A 117 -24.61 -11.06 -0.08
CA ARG A 117 -23.19 -11.30 0.27
C ARG A 117 -22.47 -10.01 0.63
N LYS A 118 -22.66 -8.94 -0.14
CA LYS A 118 -22.11 -7.60 0.16
C LYS A 118 -22.60 -7.02 1.49
N LYS A 119 -23.78 -7.45 1.96
CA LYS A 119 -24.31 -7.11 3.28
C LYS A 119 -23.85 -8.08 4.39
N GLY A 120 -22.91 -8.99 4.10
CA GLY A 120 -22.35 -9.95 5.07
C GLY A 120 -23.12 -11.26 5.21
N TYR A 121 -24.17 -11.49 4.46
CA TYR A 121 -24.92 -12.75 4.46
C TYR A 121 -24.29 -13.74 3.47
N ILE A 122 -23.09 -14.19 3.77
CA ILE A 122 -22.24 -14.99 2.84
C ILE A 122 -22.90 -16.32 2.47
N PHE A 123 -23.61 -16.93 3.42
CA PHE A 123 -24.28 -18.22 3.25
C PHE A 123 -25.77 -18.08 2.89
N ASN A 124 -26.16 -16.93 2.30
CA ASN A 124 -27.52 -16.75 1.85
C ASN A 124 -27.89 -17.74 0.73
N ARG A 125 -29.17 -18.07 0.64
CA ARG A 125 -29.72 -18.85 -0.45
C ARG A 125 -30.95 -18.16 -0.99
N VAL A 126 -31.01 -17.93 -2.29
CA VAL A 126 -32.20 -17.45 -2.99
C VAL A 126 -32.98 -18.68 -3.42
N LEU A 127 -34.18 -18.81 -2.89
CA LEU A 127 -35.07 -19.90 -3.20
C LEU A 127 -36.09 -19.43 -4.23
N SER A 128 -36.52 -20.33 -5.13
CA SER A 128 -37.55 -20.09 -6.14
C SER A 128 -38.72 -21.03 -5.95
N GLU A 129 -39.92 -20.48 -5.86
CA GLU A 129 -41.13 -21.26 -5.77
C GLU A 129 -41.99 -21.02 -7.02
N PHE A 130 -42.36 -22.12 -7.70
CA PHE A 130 -43.22 -22.07 -8.87
C PHE A 130 -44.67 -21.79 -8.45
N ARG A 131 -45.27 -20.72 -8.98
CA ARG A 131 -46.62 -20.26 -8.68
C ARG A 131 -47.62 -20.51 -9.82
N GLY A 132 -47.19 -21.06 -10.93
CA GLY A 132 -48.02 -21.35 -12.10
C GLY A 132 -47.45 -20.84 -13.41
N MET A 133 -48.26 -20.76 -14.45
CA MET A 133 -47.88 -20.25 -15.76
C MET A 133 -48.60 -18.92 -16.05
N LYS A 134 -47.85 -17.95 -16.60
CA LYS A 134 -48.39 -16.65 -17.05
C LYS A 134 -47.85 -16.37 -18.46
N ASN A 135 -48.75 -16.22 -19.46
CA ASN A 135 -48.36 -15.96 -20.85
C ASN A 135 -47.30 -16.94 -21.40
N ASN A 136 -47.46 -18.25 -21.16
CA ASN A 136 -46.55 -19.33 -21.53
C ASN A 136 -45.19 -19.33 -20.86
N PHE A 137 -44.96 -18.47 -19.86
CA PHE A 137 -43.78 -18.46 -19.01
C PHE A 137 -44.12 -18.84 -17.57
N PRO A 138 -43.22 -19.46 -16.83
CA PRO A 138 -43.42 -19.72 -15.41
C PRO A 138 -43.55 -18.41 -14.62
N ALA A 139 -44.47 -18.37 -13.68
CA ALA A 139 -44.56 -17.39 -12.63
C ALA A 139 -43.85 -17.94 -11.40
N VAL A 140 -42.83 -17.25 -10.92
CA VAL A 140 -41.92 -17.71 -9.87
C VAL A 140 -41.82 -16.65 -8.77
N GLU A 141 -41.98 -17.08 -7.53
CA GLU A 141 -41.71 -16.24 -6.36
C GLU A 141 -40.27 -16.49 -5.86
N LEU A 142 -39.51 -15.42 -5.69
CA LEU A 142 -38.15 -15.48 -5.12
C LEU A 142 -38.20 -15.04 -3.65
N THR A 143 -37.64 -15.89 -2.80
CA THR A 143 -37.41 -15.61 -1.39
C THR A 143 -35.95 -15.76 -1.06
N VAL A 144 -35.49 -15.23 0.09
CA VAL A 144 -34.12 -15.34 0.52
C VAL A 144 -34.03 -15.93 1.93
N LEU A 145 -33.19 -16.94 2.08
CA LEU A 145 -32.73 -17.41 3.39
C LEU A 145 -31.38 -16.71 3.68
N LYS A 146 -31.39 -15.65 4.50
CA LYS A 146 -30.21 -14.84 4.77
C LYS A 146 -29.14 -15.59 5.55
N ASN A 147 -29.55 -16.47 6.47
CA ASN A 147 -28.68 -17.03 7.50
C ASN A 147 -28.03 -15.91 8.36
N THR A 148 -26.95 -16.24 9.08
CA THR A 148 -26.29 -15.31 10.00
C THR A 148 -25.42 -14.33 9.24
N GLN A 149 -25.56 -13.04 9.54
CA GLN A 149 -24.64 -12.01 9.05
C GLN A 149 -23.26 -12.24 9.65
N ARG A 150 -22.25 -12.30 8.79
CA ARG A 150 -20.87 -12.51 9.21
C ARG A 150 -20.14 -11.17 9.36
N LYS A 151 -19.37 -11.07 10.46
CA LYS A 151 -18.41 -9.99 10.73
C LYS A 151 -17.05 -10.61 10.89
N ILE A 152 -16.00 -9.84 10.67
CA ILE A 152 -14.62 -10.30 10.94
C ILE A 152 -14.42 -10.29 12.45
N ASP A 153 -14.20 -11.47 13.04
CA ASP A 153 -13.99 -11.60 14.49
C ASP A 153 -12.50 -11.52 14.83
N LYS A 154 -11.63 -12.06 13.97
CA LYS A 154 -10.19 -12.13 14.24
C LYS A 154 -9.37 -12.07 12.96
N ILE A 155 -8.22 -11.41 13.02
CA ILE A 155 -7.15 -11.50 12.03
C ILE A 155 -6.05 -12.39 12.58
N VAL A 156 -5.58 -13.34 11.79
CA VAL A 156 -4.53 -14.28 12.16
C VAL A 156 -3.34 -14.10 11.22
N LEU A 157 -2.19 -13.76 11.75
CA LEU A 157 -0.95 -13.69 10.99
C LEU A 157 -0.29 -15.06 10.95
N LYS A 158 0.24 -15.44 9.78
CA LYS A 158 1.00 -16.67 9.54
C LYS A 158 2.29 -16.33 8.78
N GLY A 159 3.31 -17.15 8.98
CA GLY A 159 4.63 -16.94 8.39
C GLY A 159 5.46 -15.94 9.19
N TYR A 160 5.46 -14.68 8.81
CA TYR A 160 6.11 -13.62 9.60
C TYR A 160 5.15 -13.11 10.70
N GLU A 161 5.18 -13.73 11.86
CA GLU A 161 4.32 -13.40 13.00
C GLU A 161 4.95 -12.35 13.96
N LYS A 162 6.28 -12.12 13.87
CA LYS A 162 7.04 -11.19 14.71
C LYS A 162 6.89 -9.73 14.25
N VAL A 163 5.66 -9.28 14.04
CA VAL A 163 5.36 -7.88 13.75
C VAL A 163 5.24 -7.07 15.05
N PRO A 164 5.44 -5.75 15.04
CA PRO A 164 5.21 -4.93 16.24
C PRO A 164 3.79 -5.11 16.78
N ALA A 165 3.67 -5.34 18.08
CA ALA A 165 2.38 -5.61 18.73
C ALA A 165 1.36 -4.48 18.50
N ARG A 166 1.81 -3.23 18.40
CA ARG A 166 0.94 -2.08 18.13
C ARG A 166 0.43 -2.08 16.69
N PHE A 167 1.28 -2.44 15.73
CA PHE A 167 0.85 -2.61 14.34
C PHE A 167 -0.26 -3.65 14.24
N TYR A 168 -0.09 -4.81 14.88
CA TYR A 168 -1.12 -5.85 14.91
C TYR A 168 -2.43 -5.38 15.54
N LYS A 169 -2.37 -4.68 16.69
CA LYS A 169 -3.56 -4.09 17.33
C LYS A 169 -4.26 -3.05 16.46
N ASN A 170 -3.51 -2.24 15.73
CA ASN A 170 -4.09 -1.28 14.78
C ASN A 170 -4.80 -2.01 13.63
N LEU A 171 -4.19 -3.07 13.11
CA LEU A 171 -4.78 -3.90 12.07
C LEU A 171 -6.09 -4.56 12.55
N GLU A 172 -6.10 -5.13 13.75
CA GLU A 172 -7.32 -5.68 14.35
C GLU A 172 -8.40 -4.59 14.52
N LYS A 173 -8.06 -3.43 15.07
CA LYS A 173 -8.99 -2.31 15.23
C LYS A 173 -9.62 -1.85 13.92
N ASP A 174 -8.85 -1.89 12.83
CA ASP A 174 -9.32 -1.41 11.54
C ASP A 174 -10.28 -2.38 10.83
N PHE A 175 -10.22 -3.68 11.16
CA PHE A 175 -11.00 -4.70 10.45
C PHE A 175 -11.94 -5.52 11.34
N SER A 176 -11.59 -5.80 12.60
CA SER A 176 -12.47 -6.56 13.49
C SER A 176 -13.80 -5.84 13.74
N GLY A 177 -14.88 -6.60 13.76
CA GLY A 177 -16.25 -6.13 13.89
C GLY A 177 -16.87 -5.59 12.61
N LYS A 178 -16.09 -5.36 11.54
CA LYS A 178 -16.65 -4.98 10.24
C LYS A 178 -17.42 -6.13 9.62
N VAL A 179 -18.50 -5.79 8.91
CA VAL A 179 -19.25 -6.76 8.13
C VAL A 179 -18.31 -7.40 7.11
N TYR A 180 -18.35 -8.73 7.04
CA TYR A 180 -17.55 -9.48 6.08
C TYR A 180 -18.19 -9.40 4.68
N TYR A 181 -17.39 -9.01 3.69
CA TYR A 181 -17.70 -9.07 2.26
C TYR A 181 -16.41 -9.33 1.48
N GLU A 182 -16.50 -9.90 0.29
CA GLU A 182 -15.29 -10.36 -0.43
C GLU A 182 -14.36 -9.23 -0.84
N GLU A 183 -14.92 -8.06 -1.21
CA GLU A 183 -14.14 -6.89 -1.59
C GLU A 183 -13.26 -6.35 -0.44
N ILE A 184 -13.56 -6.67 0.83
CA ILE A 184 -12.71 -6.30 1.97
C ILE A 184 -11.32 -6.94 1.88
N PHE A 185 -11.18 -8.05 1.15
CA PHE A 185 -9.89 -8.65 0.85
C PHE A 185 -9.07 -7.82 -0.12
N SER A 186 -9.70 -7.17 -1.08
CA SER A 186 -9.00 -6.23 -1.97
C SER A 186 -8.41 -5.09 -1.16
N ASP A 187 -9.19 -4.49 -0.27
CA ASP A 187 -8.72 -3.41 0.59
C ASP A 187 -7.60 -3.86 1.52
N LEU A 188 -7.75 -5.04 2.12
CA LEU A 188 -6.75 -5.63 3.00
C LEU A 188 -5.48 -6.01 2.23
N ASN A 189 -5.63 -6.65 1.07
CA ASN A 189 -4.53 -7.03 0.19
C ASN A 189 -3.75 -5.78 -0.26
N ASN A 190 -4.43 -4.76 -0.76
CA ASN A 190 -3.82 -3.51 -1.20
C ASN A 190 -3.09 -2.79 -0.05
N SER A 191 -3.65 -2.84 1.17
CA SER A 191 -3.02 -2.23 2.33
C SER A 191 -1.76 -2.97 2.81
N MET A 192 -1.61 -4.26 2.47
CA MET A 192 -0.52 -5.13 2.91
C MET A 192 0.51 -5.40 1.81
N GLN A 193 0.10 -5.40 0.54
CA GLN A 193 0.93 -5.86 -0.58
C GLN A 193 2.21 -5.03 -0.76
N ASN A 194 2.12 -3.72 -0.54
CA ASN A 194 3.25 -2.78 -0.72
C ASN A 194 3.91 -2.37 0.60
N HIS A 195 3.76 -3.18 1.64
CA HIS A 195 4.44 -2.90 2.89
C HIS A 195 5.96 -3.06 2.76
N GLN A 196 6.73 -2.11 3.33
CA GLN A 196 8.19 -2.11 3.15
C GLN A 196 8.91 -3.26 3.88
N PHE A 197 8.31 -3.87 4.92
CA PHE A 197 8.95 -4.87 5.78
C PHE A 197 8.50 -6.29 5.53
N PHE A 198 7.39 -6.49 4.83
CA PHE A 198 6.86 -7.80 4.48
C PHE A 198 6.07 -7.75 3.16
N THR A 199 5.80 -8.92 2.61
CA THR A 199 4.88 -9.12 1.49
C THR A 199 3.85 -10.18 1.85
N LEU A 200 2.74 -10.23 1.13
CA LEU A 200 1.81 -11.36 1.19
C LEU A 200 2.35 -12.49 0.33
N GLU A 201 2.55 -13.67 0.92
CA GLU A 201 2.95 -14.88 0.22
C GLU A 201 1.84 -15.39 -0.71
N LYS A 202 0.59 -15.23 -0.26
CA LYS A 202 -0.63 -15.57 -1.00
C LYS A 202 -1.79 -14.68 -0.56
N PRO A 203 -2.87 -14.58 -1.36
CA PRO A 203 -4.04 -13.82 -1.00
C PRO A 203 -4.60 -14.22 0.37
N PRO A 204 -5.21 -13.27 1.12
CA PRO A 204 -5.86 -13.56 2.38
C PRO A 204 -6.88 -14.69 2.25
N GLN A 205 -7.02 -15.52 3.28
CA GLN A 205 -7.97 -16.64 3.34
C GLN A 205 -8.90 -16.49 4.54
N THR A 206 -10.14 -16.93 4.40
CA THR A 206 -11.11 -16.89 5.50
C THR A 206 -11.45 -18.29 5.95
N LEU A 207 -11.43 -18.48 7.26
CA LEU A 207 -12.00 -19.64 7.93
C LEU A 207 -13.32 -19.23 8.59
N PHE A 208 -14.43 -19.84 8.12
CA PHE A 208 -15.73 -19.73 8.76
C PHE A 208 -15.93 -20.91 9.68
N THR A 209 -16.02 -20.65 10.98
CA THR A 209 -16.50 -21.61 11.95
C THR A 209 -17.99 -21.35 12.25
N LYS A 210 -18.61 -22.18 13.11
CA LYS A 210 -20.01 -21.98 13.51
C LYS A 210 -20.23 -20.55 14.05
N ASP A 211 -19.32 -20.07 14.90
CA ASP A 211 -19.51 -18.85 15.68
C ASP A 211 -18.47 -17.77 15.38
N SER A 212 -17.54 -17.99 14.43
CA SER A 212 -16.44 -17.06 14.17
C SER A 212 -16.05 -17.01 12.70
N THR A 213 -15.63 -15.82 12.27
CA THR A 213 -15.04 -15.55 10.95
C THR A 213 -13.60 -15.08 11.17
N GLN A 214 -12.63 -15.88 10.80
CA GLN A 214 -11.19 -15.60 10.99
C GLN A 214 -10.54 -15.36 9.65
N VAL A 215 -9.85 -14.23 9.50
CA VAL A 215 -9.10 -13.86 8.29
C VAL A 215 -7.62 -14.15 8.51
N TYR A 216 -7.05 -14.99 7.68
CA TYR A 216 -5.65 -15.40 7.72
C TYR A 216 -4.85 -14.58 6.70
N LEU A 217 -3.80 -13.94 7.16
CA LEU A 217 -2.81 -13.22 6.35
C LEU A 217 -1.49 -13.98 6.40
N PHE A 218 -0.99 -14.37 5.23
CA PHE A 218 0.24 -15.13 5.09
C PHE A 218 1.37 -14.16 4.72
N LEU A 219 2.14 -13.77 5.73
CA LEU A 219 3.18 -12.76 5.61
C LEU A 219 4.55 -13.41 5.40
N GLN A 220 5.32 -12.88 4.47
CA GLN A 220 6.73 -13.21 4.28
C GLN A 220 7.58 -11.99 4.61
N LYS A 221 8.53 -12.12 5.55
CA LYS A 221 9.44 -11.03 5.91
C LYS A 221 10.32 -10.67 4.71
N LYS A 222 10.33 -9.40 4.33
CA LYS A 222 11.32 -8.87 3.38
C LYS A 222 12.68 -8.73 4.07
N LYS A 223 13.76 -8.83 3.29
CA LYS A 223 15.13 -8.54 3.72
C LYS A 223 15.61 -7.28 2.99
N PRO A 224 15.08 -6.11 3.35
CA PRO A 224 15.29 -4.87 2.58
C PRO A 224 16.60 -4.15 2.95
N ASN A 225 17.51 -4.80 3.67
CA ASN A 225 18.83 -4.23 3.96
C ASN A 225 19.60 -4.08 2.66
N SER A 226 20.19 -2.93 2.45
CA SER A 226 21.05 -2.67 1.30
C SER A 226 22.30 -1.93 1.73
N PHE A 227 23.38 -2.23 1.03
CA PHE A 227 24.63 -1.49 1.07
C PHE A 227 25.02 -1.21 -0.37
N ASP A 228 25.23 0.04 -0.67
CA ASP A 228 25.71 0.49 -1.97
C ASP A 228 26.77 1.58 -1.80
N GLY A 229 27.58 1.77 -2.81
CA GLY A 229 28.58 2.81 -2.78
C GLY A 229 29.39 2.87 -4.06
N VAL A 230 29.91 4.04 -4.31
CA VAL A 230 30.82 4.32 -5.41
C VAL A 230 32.06 4.97 -4.86
N LEU A 231 33.23 4.46 -5.23
CA LEU A 231 34.53 5.00 -4.84
C LEU A 231 35.26 5.44 -6.10
N GLY A 232 35.62 6.70 -6.15
CA GLY A 232 36.41 7.30 -7.21
C GLY A 232 37.78 7.75 -6.67
N PHE A 233 38.79 7.62 -7.51
CA PHE A 233 40.14 8.07 -7.23
C PHE A 233 40.57 9.01 -8.35
N GLY A 234 41.25 10.08 -7.98
CA GLY A 234 41.73 11.06 -8.96
C GLY A 234 42.69 12.06 -8.30
N ASN A 235 43.22 12.93 -9.09
CA ASN A 235 44.00 14.05 -8.57
C ASN A 235 43.10 15.30 -8.51
N ASP A 236 43.27 16.11 -7.47
CA ASP A 236 42.63 17.42 -7.39
C ASP A 236 43.33 18.43 -8.32
N LYS A 237 42.83 19.67 -8.34
CA LYS A 237 43.40 20.77 -9.13
C LYS A 237 44.84 21.10 -8.77
N SER A 238 45.34 20.58 -7.66
CA SER A 238 46.72 20.73 -7.17
C SER A 238 47.53 19.46 -7.40
N GLU A 239 47.11 18.54 -8.27
CA GLU A 239 47.71 17.25 -8.58
C GLU A 239 47.86 16.30 -7.38
N LYS A 240 47.20 16.60 -6.26
CA LYS A 240 47.23 15.71 -5.10
C LYS A 240 46.18 14.62 -5.28
N PHE A 241 46.57 13.39 -4.99
CA PHE A 241 45.67 12.26 -4.99
C PHE A 241 44.50 12.50 -4.04
N THR A 242 43.29 12.37 -4.54
CA THR A 242 42.06 12.53 -3.78
C THR A 242 41.16 11.33 -3.97
N PHE A 243 40.48 11.03 -2.90
CA PHE A 243 39.45 10.02 -2.83
C PHE A 243 38.08 10.72 -2.81
N ASN A 244 37.16 10.31 -3.66
CA ASN A 244 35.78 10.78 -3.68
C ASN A 244 34.83 9.58 -3.78
N GLY A 245 33.54 9.81 -3.56
CA GLY A 245 32.52 8.77 -3.67
C GLY A 245 31.42 8.90 -2.66
N SER A 246 30.58 7.89 -2.62
CA SER A 246 29.48 7.78 -1.67
C SER A 246 29.34 6.36 -1.14
N LEU A 247 28.88 6.23 0.09
CA LEU A 247 28.49 4.99 0.75
C LEU A 247 27.10 5.17 1.33
N ASN A 248 26.24 4.19 1.12
CA ASN A 248 24.89 4.18 1.63
C ASN A 248 24.57 2.81 2.24
N LEU A 249 24.26 2.79 3.53
CA LEU A 249 23.86 1.60 4.26
C LEU A 249 22.44 1.78 4.77
N ASN A 250 21.54 0.92 4.32
CA ASN A 250 20.16 0.88 4.78
C ASN A 250 19.92 -0.41 5.56
N LEU A 251 19.55 -0.28 6.81
CA LEU A 251 19.19 -1.38 7.69
C LEU A 251 17.72 -1.24 8.06
N ARG A 252 16.93 -2.29 7.85
CA ARG A 252 15.49 -2.23 8.03
C ARG A 252 14.96 -3.46 8.75
N ASN A 253 14.17 -3.20 9.79
CA ASN A 253 13.43 -4.24 10.50
C ASN A 253 14.31 -5.38 11.03
N ILE A 254 15.51 -5.05 11.50
CA ILE A 254 16.47 -6.02 12.07
C ILE A 254 15.90 -6.58 13.37
N PHE A 255 15.34 -5.70 14.22
CA PHE A 255 14.79 -6.03 15.53
C PHE A 255 13.29 -6.38 15.49
N ASN A 256 12.66 -6.46 14.30
CA ASN A 256 11.22 -6.67 14.10
C ASN A 256 10.32 -5.60 14.75
N ALA A 257 10.83 -4.37 14.87
CA ALA A 257 10.10 -3.20 15.36
C ALA A 257 9.65 -2.26 14.22
N PHE A 258 9.86 -2.68 12.96
CA PHE A 258 9.68 -1.86 11.75
C PHE A 258 10.58 -0.63 11.75
N GLU A 259 11.69 -0.70 12.47
CA GLU A 259 12.71 0.33 12.51
C GLU A 259 13.49 0.41 11.20
N THR A 260 13.96 1.61 10.89
CA THR A 260 14.89 1.87 9.79
C THR A 260 16.10 2.65 10.29
N VAL A 261 17.28 2.29 9.82
CA VAL A 261 18.52 3.03 10.02
C VAL A 261 19.15 3.25 8.66
N ASN A 262 19.34 4.49 8.30
CA ASN A 262 20.06 4.89 7.09
C ASN A 262 21.35 5.61 7.47
N ILE A 263 22.47 5.19 6.91
CA ILE A 263 23.76 5.85 7.03
C ILE A 263 24.22 6.18 5.62
N PHE A 264 24.38 7.46 5.35
CA PHE A 264 24.86 7.96 4.07
C PHE A 264 26.12 8.80 4.29
N TRP A 265 27.13 8.53 3.51
CA TRP A 265 28.33 9.35 3.46
C TRP A 265 28.66 9.65 2.01
N GLN A 266 29.03 10.90 1.75
CA GLN A 266 29.45 11.35 0.44
C GLN A 266 30.63 12.33 0.55
N ARG A 267 31.56 12.20 -0.36
CA ARG A 267 32.60 13.18 -0.60
C ARG A 267 32.65 13.51 -2.08
N ASN A 268 32.54 14.78 -2.41
CA ASN A 268 32.59 15.27 -3.77
C ASN A 268 34.03 15.65 -4.20
N PRO A 269 34.29 15.81 -5.51
CA PRO A 269 35.62 16.22 -6.01
C PRO A 269 36.11 17.58 -5.46
N ASP A 270 35.18 18.50 -5.13
CA ASP A 270 35.49 19.80 -4.54
C ASP A 270 35.73 19.72 -3.01
N LYS A 271 36.03 18.53 -2.50
CA LYS A 271 36.32 18.21 -1.10
C LYS A 271 35.20 18.48 -0.10
N GLY A 272 34.00 18.83 -0.57
CA GLY A 272 32.81 18.87 0.26
C GLY A 272 32.43 17.45 0.74
N GLN A 273 32.02 17.33 2.00
CA GLN A 273 31.65 16.05 2.60
C GLN A 273 30.27 16.19 3.29
N THR A 274 29.48 15.16 3.14
CA THR A 274 28.21 15.01 3.87
C THR A 274 28.20 13.65 4.57
N PHE A 275 27.77 13.64 5.80
CA PHE A 275 27.43 12.43 6.54
C PHE A 275 26.03 12.58 7.11
N ASP A 276 25.14 11.66 6.78
CA ASP A 276 23.79 11.59 7.28
C ASP A 276 23.56 10.28 8.00
N LEU A 277 23.03 10.35 9.21
CA LEU A 277 22.47 9.23 9.95
C LEU A 277 21.02 9.53 10.22
N GLN A 278 20.12 8.66 9.80
CA GLN A 278 18.71 8.75 10.13
C GLN A 278 18.20 7.44 10.70
N THR A 279 17.46 7.52 11.80
CA THR A 279 16.77 6.38 12.39
C THR A 279 15.29 6.69 12.53
N ASP A 280 14.41 5.73 12.24
CA ASP A 280 12.97 5.82 12.47
C ASP A 280 12.48 4.55 13.18
N ILE A 281 11.80 4.72 14.31
CA ILE A 281 11.21 3.65 15.12
C ILE A 281 9.71 3.94 15.26
N PRO A 282 8.84 3.33 14.44
CA PRO A 282 7.44 3.77 14.32
C PRO A 282 6.53 3.40 15.51
N TYR A 283 6.95 2.45 16.36
CA TYR A 283 6.10 1.92 17.46
C TYR A 283 6.86 1.85 18.79
N LEU A 284 7.35 3.02 19.24
CA LEU A 284 8.09 3.14 20.49
C LEU A 284 7.23 2.65 21.68
N LEU A 285 7.81 1.82 22.55
CA LEU A 285 7.16 1.26 23.74
C LEU A 285 5.79 0.60 23.44
N LYS A 286 5.63 -0.04 22.28
CA LYS A 286 4.40 -0.68 21.82
C LYS A 286 3.19 0.28 21.73
N SER A 287 3.47 1.56 21.47
CA SER A 287 2.47 2.63 21.30
C SER A 287 2.35 3.06 19.84
N ASN A 288 1.46 4.00 19.52
CA ASN A 288 1.40 4.68 18.21
C ASN A 288 2.42 5.83 18.11
N ILE A 289 3.22 6.06 19.14
CA ILE A 289 4.26 7.06 19.11
C ILE A 289 5.48 6.45 18.43
N GLY A 290 6.04 7.17 17.47
CA GLY A 290 7.32 6.86 16.87
C GLY A 290 8.38 7.86 17.30
N ALA A 291 9.64 7.48 17.10
CA ALA A 291 10.79 8.36 17.29
C ALA A 291 11.64 8.35 16.00
N ASP A 292 12.06 9.53 15.58
CA ASP A 292 13.00 9.75 14.48
C ASP A 292 14.19 10.53 15.03
N PHE A 293 15.38 10.13 14.64
CA PHE A 293 16.59 10.83 15.03
C PHE A 293 17.47 11.01 13.80
N LYS A 294 17.84 12.26 13.51
CA LYS A 294 18.70 12.61 12.38
C LYS A 294 19.95 13.32 12.85
N VAL A 295 21.06 12.92 12.28
CA VAL A 295 22.35 13.60 12.37
C VAL A 295 22.76 13.96 10.95
N ASN A 296 23.01 15.23 10.69
CA ASN A 296 23.61 15.68 9.45
C ASN A 296 24.91 16.41 9.78
N ILE A 297 25.99 15.97 9.18
CA ILE A 297 27.29 16.64 9.26
C ILE A 297 27.64 17.05 7.84
N PHE A 298 27.75 18.34 7.62
CA PHE A 298 28.15 18.91 6.36
C PHE A 298 29.47 19.68 6.53
N ARG A 299 30.44 19.40 5.68
CA ARG A 299 31.70 20.15 5.61
C ARG A 299 31.88 20.65 4.19
N GLN A 300 32.02 21.99 4.06
CA GLN A 300 32.33 22.63 2.78
C GLN A 300 33.85 22.76 2.67
N ASP A 301 34.51 21.85 1.97
CA ASP A 301 35.96 21.75 1.80
C ASP A 301 36.74 22.09 3.08
N SER A 302 37.53 23.15 3.09
CA SER A 302 38.26 23.69 4.24
C SER A 302 37.63 24.96 4.83
N THR A 303 36.45 25.41 4.33
CA THR A 303 35.86 26.70 4.72
C THR A 303 35.09 26.63 6.02
N TYR A 304 34.15 25.70 6.15
CA TYR A 304 33.33 25.54 7.35
C TYR A 304 32.71 24.14 7.48
N ALA A 305 32.24 23.84 8.68
CA ALA A 305 31.52 22.62 8.98
C ALA A 305 30.27 22.91 9.79
N ASN A 306 29.15 22.27 9.44
CA ASN A 306 27.87 22.29 10.17
C ASN A 306 27.58 20.91 10.72
N VAL A 307 27.15 20.83 11.97
CA VAL A 307 26.62 19.61 12.61
C VAL A 307 25.20 19.91 13.06
N LYS A 308 24.25 19.16 12.56
CA LYS A 308 22.83 19.30 12.88
C LYS A 308 22.26 18.02 13.44
N LEU A 309 21.64 18.10 14.62
CA LEU A 309 20.93 17.02 15.29
C LEU A 309 19.44 17.35 15.30
N THR A 310 18.62 16.40 14.91
CA THR A 310 17.16 16.59 14.85
C THR A 310 16.44 15.39 15.46
N PRO A 311 16.34 15.30 16.80
CA PRO A 311 15.49 14.33 17.46
C PRO A 311 14.02 14.70 17.29
N ALA A 312 13.19 13.72 17.02
CA ALA A 312 11.76 13.91 16.82
C ALA A 312 10.95 12.80 17.46
N PHE A 313 9.75 13.15 17.94
CA PHE A 313 8.71 12.21 18.31
C PHE A 313 7.46 12.51 17.50
N TYR A 314 6.74 11.46 17.12
CA TYR A 314 5.55 11.61 16.32
C TYR A 314 4.47 10.61 16.69
N LEU A 315 3.22 10.96 16.36
CA LEU A 315 2.06 10.10 16.48
C LEU A 315 1.70 9.56 15.08
N ASN A 316 1.59 8.24 14.95
CA ASN A 316 0.95 7.61 13.82
C ASN A 316 -0.57 7.81 13.96
N PHE A 317 -1.07 8.93 13.41
CA PHE A 317 -2.47 9.32 13.51
C PHE A 317 -3.37 8.39 12.69
N SER A 318 -2.89 8.00 11.51
CA SER A 318 -3.47 6.94 10.68
C SER A 318 -2.34 6.18 9.99
N ARG A 319 -2.69 5.18 9.16
CA ARG A 319 -1.69 4.43 8.38
C ARG A 319 -0.85 5.33 7.45
N ASN A 320 -1.46 6.41 6.98
CA ASN A 320 -0.88 7.30 5.98
C ASN A 320 -0.49 8.67 6.54
N GLN A 321 -0.70 8.92 7.84
CA GLN A 321 -0.52 10.24 8.43
C GLN A 321 0.30 10.19 9.71
N LYS A 322 1.29 11.06 9.77
CA LYS A 322 2.13 11.28 10.94
C LYS A 322 2.11 12.76 11.30
N ILE A 323 2.03 13.05 12.57
CA ILE A 323 2.22 14.40 13.11
C ILE A 323 3.23 14.34 14.24
N GLY A 324 4.16 15.26 14.29
CA GLY A 324 5.23 15.19 15.28
C GLY A 324 5.77 16.52 15.71
N VAL A 325 6.55 16.45 16.77
CA VAL A 325 7.39 17.54 17.29
C VAL A 325 8.85 17.15 17.14
N ARG A 326 9.72 18.13 16.89
CA ARG A 326 11.15 17.89 16.77
C ARG A 326 11.97 18.96 17.48
N GLY A 327 13.11 18.54 18.02
CA GLY A 327 14.18 19.45 18.43
C GLY A 327 15.12 19.74 17.25
N THR A 328 15.70 20.90 17.19
CA THR A 328 16.78 21.25 16.25
C THR A 328 17.95 21.77 17.07
N PHE A 329 19.12 21.15 16.89
CA PHE A 329 20.38 21.55 17.47
C PHE A 329 21.38 21.61 16.33
N GLU A 330 21.93 22.79 16.05
CA GLU A 330 22.85 22.96 14.94
C GLU A 330 24.03 23.84 15.38
N THR A 331 25.24 23.38 15.13
CA THR A 331 26.47 24.11 15.38
C THR A 331 27.22 24.26 14.07
N SER A 332 27.72 25.45 13.81
CA SER A 332 28.60 25.71 12.68
C SER A 332 29.91 26.30 13.13
N THR A 333 30.99 25.83 12.53
CA THR A 333 32.37 26.33 12.78
C THR A 333 33.02 26.71 11.46
N VAL A 334 33.45 27.93 11.34
CA VAL A 334 34.28 28.44 10.24
C VAL A 334 35.72 27.92 10.46
N ILE A 335 36.21 27.14 9.52
CA ILE A 335 37.53 26.48 9.60
C ILE A 335 38.63 27.42 9.03
N ASP A 336 38.30 28.11 7.93
CA ASP A 336 39.19 29.04 7.27
C ASP A 336 38.86 30.48 7.74
N SER A 337 39.74 31.05 8.53
CA SER A 337 39.60 32.41 9.08
C SER A 337 39.52 33.51 8.00
N THR A 338 39.91 33.22 6.77
CA THR A 338 39.78 34.15 5.63
C THR A 338 38.41 34.13 5.00
N TYR A 339 37.54 33.18 5.35
CA TYR A 339 36.19 33.03 4.84
C TYR A 339 35.18 33.92 5.60
N VAL A 340 35.15 35.19 5.20
CA VAL A 340 34.36 36.24 5.87
C VAL A 340 32.83 36.15 5.68
N GLN A 341 32.35 35.29 4.77
CA GLN A 341 30.91 35.13 4.51
C GLN A 341 30.24 34.13 5.45
N GLY A 342 31.01 33.31 6.16
CA GLY A 342 30.53 32.37 7.16
C GLY A 342 30.60 32.96 8.56
N LYS A 343 29.79 32.41 9.47
CA LYS A 343 29.82 32.74 10.90
C LYS A 343 29.80 31.47 11.74
N ASP A 344 30.49 31.52 12.88
CA ASP A 344 30.32 30.53 13.92
C ASP A 344 28.97 30.74 14.62
N PHE A 345 28.16 29.69 14.73
CA PHE A 345 26.89 29.79 15.42
C PHE A 345 26.50 28.50 16.13
N ASP A 346 25.70 28.65 17.17
CA ASP A 346 24.95 27.60 17.83
C ASP A 346 23.46 27.89 17.75
N LYS A 347 22.69 26.92 17.25
CA LYS A 347 21.22 27.02 17.11
C LYS A 347 20.53 25.95 17.96
N LYS A 348 19.44 26.36 18.64
CA LYS A 348 18.55 25.47 19.36
C LYS A 348 17.11 25.84 19.06
N GLY A 349 16.27 24.87 18.77
CA GLY A 349 14.91 25.15 18.42
C GLY A 349 13.95 24.00 18.62
N LEU A 350 12.68 24.31 18.49
CA LEU A 350 11.58 23.35 18.48
C LEU A 350 10.78 23.56 17.21
N GLY A 351 10.27 22.48 16.66
CA GLY A 351 9.44 22.49 15.48
C GLY A 351 8.32 21.48 15.53
N VAL A 352 7.39 21.68 14.62
CA VAL A 352 6.29 20.75 14.37
C VAL A 352 6.35 20.31 12.92
N TRP A 353 5.89 19.10 12.65
CA TRP A 353 5.84 18.59 11.30
C TRP A 353 4.64 17.69 11.10
N TYR A 354 4.15 17.66 9.87
CA TYR A 354 3.09 16.77 9.41
C TYR A 354 3.53 16.09 8.14
N GLN A 355 3.20 14.80 8.01
CA GLN A 355 3.41 14.02 6.80
C GLN A 355 2.16 13.21 6.48
N PHE A 356 1.68 13.36 5.25
CA PHE A 356 0.73 12.44 4.61
C PHE A 356 1.47 11.69 3.51
N GLN A 357 1.28 10.37 3.44
CA GLN A 357 1.90 9.53 2.42
C GLN A 357 0.96 8.41 2.02
N GLU A 358 0.40 8.50 0.83
CA GLU A 358 -0.43 7.47 0.24
C GLU A 358 0.45 6.47 -0.53
N PRO A 359 0.39 5.16 -0.21
CA PRO A 359 1.14 4.16 -0.95
C PRO A 359 0.65 4.06 -2.39
N THR A 360 1.49 3.55 -3.28
CA THR A 360 1.19 3.30 -4.68
C THR A 360 1.12 1.80 -4.95
N GLU A 361 0.32 1.41 -5.92
CA GLU A 361 0.27 0.05 -6.47
C GLU A 361 1.41 -0.20 -7.49
N ILE A 362 2.05 0.86 -7.95
CA ILE A 362 3.13 0.80 -8.94
C ILE A 362 4.47 0.72 -8.22
N ASP A 363 5.12 -0.43 -8.30
CA ASP A 363 6.40 -0.68 -7.63
C ASP A 363 7.52 0.29 -8.01
N LEU A 364 7.44 0.91 -9.17
CA LEU A 364 8.41 1.89 -9.67
C LEU A 364 8.26 3.29 -9.05
N PHE A 365 7.14 3.59 -8.38
CA PHE A 365 6.91 4.89 -7.75
C PHE A 365 7.07 4.79 -6.23
N LEU A 366 7.53 5.86 -5.61
CA LEU A 366 7.70 5.90 -4.15
C LEU A 366 6.36 6.02 -3.43
N TYR A 367 5.46 6.85 -3.97
CA TYR A 367 4.13 7.11 -3.40
C TYR A 367 3.13 7.38 -4.53
N LYS A 368 1.86 7.26 -4.25
CA LYS A 368 0.80 7.84 -5.08
C LYS A 368 0.65 9.33 -4.79
N SER A 369 0.66 9.70 -3.50
CA SER A 369 0.62 11.09 -3.06
C SER A 369 1.48 11.27 -1.80
N ARG A 370 2.14 12.42 -1.68
CA ARG A 370 2.89 12.80 -0.49
C ARG A 370 2.69 14.29 -0.21
N VAL A 371 2.49 14.61 1.06
CA VAL A 371 2.53 15.98 1.58
C VAL A 371 3.45 15.99 2.78
N ARG A 372 4.35 16.94 2.84
CA ARG A 372 5.23 17.20 3.99
C ARG A 372 5.19 18.68 4.33
N LEU A 373 4.90 18.97 5.58
CA LEU A 373 4.88 20.30 6.16
C LEU A 373 5.78 20.34 7.38
N GLU A 374 6.64 21.33 7.47
CA GLU A 374 7.54 21.54 8.60
C GLU A 374 7.60 23.00 8.97
N ALA A 375 7.62 23.29 10.27
CA ALA A 375 7.82 24.63 10.80
C ALA A 375 8.65 24.56 12.08
N ASP A 376 9.77 25.29 12.13
CA ASP A 376 10.64 25.35 13.29
C ASP A 376 10.79 26.81 13.76
N TYR A 377 10.86 26.95 15.06
CA TYR A 377 11.28 28.18 15.71
C TYR A 377 12.61 27.94 16.41
N VAL A 378 13.63 28.72 16.03
CA VAL A 378 15.02 28.47 16.38
C VAL A 378 15.63 29.72 16.98
N SER A 379 16.33 29.59 18.08
CA SER A 379 17.23 30.60 18.63
C SER A 379 18.65 30.35 18.12
N ALA A 380 19.26 31.37 17.56
CA ALA A 380 20.63 31.36 17.07
C ALA A 380 21.50 32.24 17.96
N ASN A 381 22.67 31.73 18.33
CA ASN A 381 23.69 32.46 19.09
C ASN A 381 24.98 32.53 18.26
N TYR A 382 25.48 33.75 18.07
CA TYR A 382 26.71 34.05 17.33
C TYR A 382 27.71 34.58 18.36
N ALA A 383 28.52 33.67 18.91
CA ALA A 383 29.39 33.97 20.05
C ALA A 383 30.43 35.02 19.75
N ALA A 384 31.01 35.03 18.54
CA ALA A 384 32.02 36.00 18.12
C ALA A 384 31.47 37.44 18.08
N GLU A 385 30.26 37.62 17.57
CA GLU A 385 29.58 38.92 17.47
C GLU A 385 28.80 39.29 18.76
N LYS A 386 28.76 38.39 19.75
CA LYS A 386 27.91 38.54 20.96
C LYS A 386 26.44 38.84 20.61
N LEU A 387 25.94 38.24 19.52
CA LEU A 387 24.64 38.47 18.98
C LEU A 387 23.77 37.22 19.19
N THR A 388 22.53 37.44 19.59
CA THR A 388 21.50 36.39 19.60
C THR A 388 20.35 36.81 18.69
N GLY A 389 19.70 35.86 18.08
CA GLY A 389 18.56 36.10 17.21
C GLY A 389 17.58 34.94 17.21
N THR A 390 16.38 35.20 16.71
CA THR A 390 15.38 34.17 16.49
C THR A 390 15.15 33.98 15.00
N GLN A 391 14.96 32.75 14.58
CA GLN A 391 14.74 32.36 13.19
C GLN A 391 13.51 31.47 13.11
N THR A 392 12.78 31.54 12.02
CA THR A 392 11.73 30.59 11.67
C THR A 392 12.08 29.92 10.36
N ASN A 393 11.99 28.60 10.35
CA ASN A 393 12.20 27.79 9.15
C ASN A 393 10.89 27.16 8.77
N PHE A 394 10.57 27.14 7.49
CA PHE A 394 9.36 26.54 6.95
C PHE A 394 9.69 25.70 5.72
N LEU A 395 9.02 24.54 5.57
CA LEU A 395 9.08 23.71 4.36
C LEU A 395 7.71 23.14 4.07
N LEU A 396 7.30 23.24 2.82
CA LEU A 396 6.15 22.54 2.26
C LEU A 396 6.59 21.81 0.99
N SER A 397 6.33 20.52 0.94
CA SER A 397 6.55 19.67 -0.24
C SER A 397 5.30 18.86 -0.53
N VAL A 398 4.83 18.88 -1.77
CA VAL A 398 3.63 18.17 -2.23
C VAL A 398 3.98 17.43 -3.51
N GLU A 399 3.67 16.15 -3.56
CA GLU A 399 3.88 15.31 -4.74
C GLU A 399 2.66 14.43 -5.01
N ARG A 400 2.29 14.27 -6.28
CA ARG A 400 1.24 13.35 -6.69
C ARG A 400 1.49 12.75 -8.06
N ASN A 401 1.28 11.43 -8.15
CA ASN A 401 1.29 10.66 -9.38
C ASN A 401 -0.15 10.44 -9.86
N PHE A 402 -0.46 10.91 -11.06
CA PHE A 402 -1.75 10.73 -11.73
C PHE A 402 -1.62 9.65 -12.80
N HIS A 403 -2.47 8.65 -12.75
CA HIS A 403 -2.62 7.69 -13.84
C HIS A 403 -3.45 8.34 -14.95
N LEU A 404 -2.91 8.44 -16.16
CA LEU A 404 -3.62 9.01 -17.30
C LEU A 404 -4.39 7.91 -18.05
N LYS A 405 -3.67 6.96 -18.67
CA LYS A 405 -4.24 5.83 -19.39
C LYS A 405 -3.15 4.78 -19.65
N GLY A 406 -3.46 3.49 -19.49
CA GLY A 406 -2.50 2.41 -19.76
C GLY A 406 -1.19 2.59 -19.00
N ASN A 407 -0.08 2.71 -19.69
CA ASN A 407 1.25 2.87 -19.11
C ASN A 407 1.68 4.33 -18.90
N HIS A 408 0.77 5.30 -19.06
CA HIS A 408 1.07 6.73 -19.04
C HIS A 408 0.70 7.34 -17.68
N TYR A 409 1.64 8.05 -17.09
CA TYR A 409 1.48 8.73 -15.80
C TYR A 409 1.99 10.18 -15.88
N LEU A 410 1.43 11.03 -15.04
CA LEU A 410 1.90 12.39 -14.81
C LEU A 410 2.25 12.56 -13.34
N ASN A 411 3.48 12.89 -13.03
CA ASN A 411 3.91 13.29 -11.70
C ASN A 411 3.94 14.81 -11.61
N LEU A 412 3.29 15.36 -10.60
CA LEU A 412 3.38 16.77 -10.25
C LEU A 412 4.01 16.87 -8.86
N ASN A 413 5.02 17.72 -8.75
CA ASN A 413 5.70 18.02 -7.49
C ASN A 413 5.82 19.54 -7.33
N ALA A 414 5.63 20.03 -6.12
CA ALA A 414 5.88 21.41 -5.76
C ALA A 414 6.54 21.47 -4.39
N GLU A 415 7.57 22.30 -4.26
CA GLU A 415 8.26 22.49 -3.01
C GLU A 415 8.59 23.98 -2.79
N THR A 416 8.47 24.41 -1.53
CA THR A 416 8.90 25.72 -1.09
C THR A 416 9.50 25.63 0.31
N ALA A 417 10.57 26.35 0.54
CA ALA A 417 11.13 26.53 1.87
C ALA A 417 11.61 27.97 2.05
N PHE A 418 11.52 28.45 3.27
CA PHE A 418 12.02 29.78 3.60
C PHE A 418 12.56 29.87 5.03
N LEU A 419 13.49 30.77 5.21
CA LEU A 419 14.05 31.20 6.47
C LEU A 419 13.62 32.64 6.73
N THR A 420 13.22 32.95 7.96
CA THR A 420 13.02 34.34 8.37
C THR A 420 13.82 34.63 9.64
N SER A 421 14.40 35.80 9.70
CA SER A 421 15.14 36.31 10.85
C SER A 421 15.10 37.84 10.83
N LYS A 422 15.29 38.44 12.00
CA LYS A 422 15.55 39.90 12.11
C LYS A 422 17.00 40.23 11.73
N ASN A 423 17.90 39.29 11.87
CA ASN A 423 19.31 39.42 11.51
C ASN A 423 19.56 38.86 10.11
N ASP A 424 20.59 39.35 9.43
CA ASP A 424 21.03 38.80 8.16
C ASP A 424 21.63 37.41 8.39
N PHE A 425 21.33 36.49 7.49
CA PHE A 425 21.87 35.13 7.51
C PHE A 425 23.33 35.10 7.04
N ALA A 426 24.17 34.31 7.65
CA ALA A 426 25.44 33.94 7.07
C ALA A 426 25.25 32.93 5.94
N VAL A 427 26.21 32.81 5.02
CA VAL A 427 26.12 31.86 3.89
C VAL A 427 25.98 30.42 4.34
N ASN A 428 26.64 30.04 5.43
CA ASN A 428 26.56 28.69 6.02
C ASN A 428 25.24 28.39 6.76
N GLU A 429 24.32 29.37 6.88
CA GLU A 429 22.97 29.22 7.41
C GLU A 429 21.90 29.03 6.33
N LEU A 430 22.18 29.43 5.08
CA LEU A 430 21.22 29.43 4.00
C LEU A 430 20.76 28.01 3.64
N LEU A 431 19.51 27.93 3.18
CA LEU A 431 18.99 26.70 2.56
C LEU A 431 19.79 26.38 1.32
N ARG A 432 20.00 25.09 1.09
CA ARG A 432 20.68 24.60 -0.10
C ARG A 432 19.78 23.68 -0.88
N PHE A 433 19.74 23.89 -2.17
CA PHE A 433 19.01 23.08 -3.10
C PHE A 433 19.73 23.05 -4.46
N GLY A 434 19.16 22.40 -5.44
CA GLY A 434 19.81 22.07 -6.71
C GLY A 434 20.27 20.62 -6.72
N GLY A 435 20.38 20.02 -7.89
CA GLY A 435 20.78 18.65 -8.08
C GLY A 435 19.60 17.69 -8.23
N TRP A 436 19.91 16.41 -8.21
CA TRP A 436 18.96 15.36 -8.57
C TRP A 436 17.69 15.28 -7.70
N ASN A 437 17.86 15.49 -6.38
CA ASN A 437 16.77 15.35 -5.42
C ASN A 437 15.91 16.62 -5.24
N SER A 438 16.21 17.69 -5.94
CA SER A 438 15.49 18.98 -5.82
C SER A 438 15.30 19.65 -7.18
N PHE A 439 16.09 20.65 -7.51
CA PHE A 439 16.01 21.36 -8.79
C PHE A 439 17.09 20.84 -9.74
N ARG A 440 16.70 19.96 -10.66
CA ARG A 440 17.59 19.27 -11.60
C ARG A 440 18.20 20.24 -12.61
N GLY A 441 19.34 19.88 -13.23
CA GLY A 441 20.04 20.74 -14.17
C GLY A 441 21.04 21.70 -13.52
N PHE A 442 21.10 21.72 -12.18
CA PHE A 442 22.11 22.42 -11.40
C PHE A 442 22.99 21.41 -10.65
N ASN A 443 24.15 21.83 -10.19
CA ASN A 443 25.01 20.98 -9.38
C ASN A 443 24.33 20.69 -8.03
N GLU A 444 24.69 19.56 -7.42
CA GLU A 444 24.11 19.13 -6.15
C GLU A 444 24.37 20.17 -5.06
N LEU A 445 23.32 20.64 -4.36
CA LEU A 445 23.34 21.62 -3.28
C LEU A 445 24.08 22.94 -3.62
N SER A 446 24.10 23.34 -4.89
CA SER A 446 24.84 24.51 -5.36
C SER A 446 24.11 25.85 -5.25
N LEU A 447 22.81 25.82 -5.05
CA LEU A 447 21.98 27.02 -4.92
C LEU A 447 21.75 27.35 -3.45
N PHE A 448 22.04 28.58 -3.05
CA PHE A 448 21.93 29.08 -1.69
C PHE A 448 20.82 30.11 -1.59
N ALA A 449 19.87 29.90 -0.68
CA ALA A 449 18.68 30.75 -0.60
C ALA A 449 18.18 30.94 0.84
N ASP A 450 17.64 32.12 1.12
CA ASP A 450 16.76 32.32 2.28
C ASP A 450 15.28 31.98 1.97
N LEU A 451 14.91 31.92 0.68
CA LEU A 451 13.63 31.44 0.18
C LEU A 451 13.83 30.80 -1.18
N TYR A 452 13.23 29.63 -1.37
CA TYR A 452 13.06 29.03 -2.69
C TYR A 452 11.68 28.42 -2.87
N TYR A 453 11.27 28.33 -4.12
CA TYR A 453 10.05 27.62 -4.53
C TYR A 453 10.25 27.05 -5.93
N TYR A 454 9.70 25.89 -6.18
CA TYR A 454 9.66 25.32 -7.53
C TYR A 454 8.50 24.35 -7.71
N GLY A 455 8.10 24.16 -8.97
CA GLY A 455 7.19 23.13 -9.42
C GLY A 455 7.83 22.27 -10.49
N THR A 456 7.50 20.99 -10.50
CA THR A 456 7.93 20.00 -11.48
C THR A 456 6.71 19.36 -12.12
N ALA A 457 6.70 19.28 -13.45
CA ALA A 457 5.79 18.41 -14.19
C ALA A 457 6.64 17.35 -14.91
N GLU A 458 6.33 16.08 -14.66
CA GLU A 458 7.09 14.95 -15.19
C GLU A 458 6.14 13.92 -15.78
N TYR A 459 6.23 13.72 -17.07
CA TYR A 459 5.53 12.66 -17.77
C TYR A 459 6.35 11.38 -17.68
N ARG A 460 5.69 10.26 -17.28
CA ARG A 460 6.29 8.95 -17.09
C ARG A 460 5.62 7.93 -17.99
N TYR A 461 6.42 7.15 -18.69
CA TYR A 461 5.95 6.04 -19.51
C TYR A 461 6.53 4.72 -18.98
N LEU A 462 5.66 3.83 -18.46
CA LEU A 462 6.08 2.54 -17.94
C LEU A 462 6.46 1.57 -19.06
N VAL A 463 7.65 0.98 -18.93
CA VAL A 463 8.14 -0.10 -19.80
C VAL A 463 8.07 -1.39 -19.00
N GLY A 464 6.91 -2.03 -19.04
CA GLY A 464 6.62 -3.18 -18.17
C GLY A 464 6.56 -2.79 -16.69
N ASN A 465 6.85 -3.75 -15.80
CA ASN A 465 6.75 -3.56 -14.35
C ASN A 465 8.08 -3.16 -13.69
N GLN A 466 9.17 -3.02 -14.47
CA GLN A 466 10.52 -2.84 -13.92
C GLN A 466 11.23 -1.57 -14.36
N ALA A 467 10.69 -0.82 -15.32
CA ALA A 467 11.33 0.39 -15.80
C ALA A 467 10.31 1.45 -16.26
N PHE A 468 10.75 2.70 -16.30
CA PHE A 468 10.03 3.78 -16.96
C PHE A 468 10.98 4.82 -17.55
N PHE A 469 10.55 5.46 -18.61
CA PHE A 469 11.13 6.69 -19.13
C PHE A 469 10.38 7.88 -18.59
N ASP A 470 11.08 8.96 -18.34
CA ASP A 470 10.47 10.24 -18.00
C ASP A 470 11.00 11.41 -18.83
N VAL A 471 10.12 12.39 -19.01
CA VAL A 471 10.43 13.70 -19.54
C VAL A 471 9.90 14.72 -18.55
N PHE A 472 10.72 15.64 -18.12
CA PHE A 472 10.32 16.61 -17.12
C PHE A 472 10.65 18.06 -17.49
N GLY A 473 9.87 18.97 -16.91
CA GLY A 473 10.14 20.39 -16.84
C GLY A 473 9.99 20.88 -15.40
N GLN A 474 10.90 21.75 -14.98
CA GLN A 474 10.84 22.43 -13.68
C GLN A 474 10.91 23.93 -13.89
N TYR A 475 10.15 24.65 -13.07
CA TYR A 475 10.18 26.10 -13.01
C TYR A 475 10.09 26.56 -11.56
N GLY A 476 10.86 27.59 -11.22
CA GLY A 476 10.88 28.11 -9.88
C GLY A 476 11.65 29.42 -9.75
N GLY A 477 11.99 29.76 -8.54
CA GLY A 477 12.83 30.90 -8.23
C GLY A 477 13.35 30.81 -6.81
N PHE A 478 14.35 31.62 -6.52
CA PHE A 478 14.89 31.71 -5.17
C PHE A 478 15.31 33.14 -4.83
N GLN A 479 15.45 33.41 -3.56
CA GLN A 479 15.98 34.64 -3.04
C GLN A 479 17.24 34.36 -2.22
N ASN A 480 18.25 35.18 -2.44
CA ASN A 480 19.43 35.26 -1.58
C ASN A 480 19.66 36.73 -1.23
N LYS A 481 19.25 37.11 -0.04
CA LYS A 481 19.34 38.51 0.42
C LYS A 481 20.78 39.00 0.50
N ASN A 482 21.71 38.13 0.91
CA ASN A 482 23.12 38.48 1.07
C ASN A 482 23.74 38.92 -0.25
N LEU A 483 23.29 38.32 -1.36
CA LEU A 483 23.76 38.65 -2.70
C LEU A 483 22.79 39.57 -3.47
N SER A 484 21.68 39.99 -2.85
CA SER A 484 20.59 40.74 -3.48
C SER A 484 20.04 40.06 -4.75
N LEU A 485 20.04 38.73 -4.78
CA LEU A 485 19.61 37.93 -5.92
C LEU A 485 18.17 37.47 -5.75
N LYS A 486 17.42 37.51 -6.85
CA LYS A 486 16.04 36.95 -6.96
C LYS A 486 15.79 36.33 -8.34
N PRO A 487 16.62 35.41 -8.79
CA PRO A 487 16.48 34.81 -10.11
C PRO A 487 15.25 33.91 -10.18
N LYS A 488 14.66 33.85 -11.37
CA LYS A 488 13.76 32.77 -11.78
C LYS A 488 14.60 31.75 -12.52
N ILE A 489 14.37 30.48 -12.26
CA ILE A 489 15.14 29.38 -12.79
C ILE A 489 14.21 28.36 -13.47
N TYR A 490 14.72 27.71 -14.49
CA TYR A 490 14.04 26.62 -15.17
C TYR A 490 15.01 25.47 -15.43
N SER A 491 14.45 24.29 -15.60
CA SER A 491 15.19 23.14 -16.10
C SER A 491 14.27 22.19 -16.86
N PHE A 492 14.86 21.39 -17.71
CA PHE A 492 14.19 20.33 -18.44
C PHE A 492 15.16 19.15 -18.63
N GLY A 493 14.61 17.97 -18.86
CA GLY A 493 15.44 16.81 -19.05
C GLY A 493 14.67 15.55 -19.37
N LEU A 494 15.44 14.48 -19.51
CA LEU A 494 14.99 13.13 -19.79
C LEU A 494 15.56 12.20 -18.75
N GLY A 495 14.80 11.18 -18.36
CA GLY A 495 15.24 10.17 -17.43
C GLY A 495 14.90 8.75 -17.90
N PHE A 496 15.71 7.81 -17.44
CA PHE A 496 15.43 6.38 -17.52
C PHE A 496 15.62 5.77 -16.14
N ASN A 497 14.57 5.12 -15.65
CA ASN A 497 14.51 4.56 -14.32
C ASN A 497 14.19 3.06 -14.41
N PHE A 498 14.93 2.24 -13.70
CA PHE A 498 14.71 0.79 -13.70
C PHE A 498 14.99 0.18 -12.34
N PHE A 499 14.24 -0.86 -12.04
CA PHE A 499 14.28 -1.51 -10.73
C PHE A 499 15.42 -2.52 -10.65
N LEU A 500 16.25 -2.36 -9.63
CA LEU A 500 17.25 -3.34 -9.22
C LEU A 500 16.89 -3.90 -7.83
N PRO A 501 17.43 -5.05 -7.43
CA PRO A 501 17.22 -5.60 -6.09
C PRO A 501 17.56 -4.64 -4.95
N ILE A 502 18.48 -3.70 -5.17
CA ILE A 502 18.94 -2.69 -4.22
C ILE A 502 18.08 -1.42 -4.20
N GLY A 503 17.21 -1.22 -5.19
CA GLY A 503 16.35 -0.04 -5.31
C GLY A 503 16.08 0.38 -6.75
N LEU A 504 15.40 1.50 -6.93
CA LEU A 504 15.14 2.10 -8.23
C LEU A 504 16.40 2.87 -8.68
N MET A 505 17.06 2.38 -9.71
CA MET A 505 18.15 3.10 -10.35
C MET A 505 17.59 4.14 -11.32
N SER A 506 18.11 5.35 -11.25
CA SER A 506 17.73 6.46 -12.10
C SER A 506 18.95 7.02 -12.82
N PHE A 507 18.80 7.23 -14.10
CA PHE A 507 19.74 7.95 -14.94
C PHE A 507 19.02 9.12 -15.60
N GLN A 508 19.53 10.34 -15.43
CA GLN A 508 18.88 11.55 -15.93
C GLN A 508 19.88 12.47 -16.61
N ILE A 509 19.45 13.04 -17.73
CA ILE A 509 20.16 14.11 -18.42
C ILE A 509 19.28 15.36 -18.32
N SER A 510 19.83 16.44 -17.78
CA SER A 510 19.09 17.66 -17.53
C SER A 510 19.92 18.89 -17.84
N ASN A 511 19.24 19.94 -18.31
CA ASN A 511 19.83 21.26 -18.52
C ASN A 511 18.97 22.28 -17.75
N GLY A 512 19.63 23.17 -17.02
CA GLY A 512 18.95 24.20 -16.23
C GLY A 512 19.70 25.51 -16.27
N ASN A 513 18.97 26.62 -16.28
CA ASN A 513 19.54 27.95 -16.31
C ASN A 513 18.60 28.98 -15.62
N GLU A 514 19.10 30.18 -15.44
CA GLU A 514 18.27 31.31 -15.05
C GLU A 514 17.43 31.78 -16.24
N PHE A 515 16.20 32.23 -15.93
CA PHE A 515 15.27 32.68 -16.94
C PHE A 515 15.75 33.96 -17.60
N GLY A 516 15.78 33.95 -18.92
CA GLY A 516 16.33 35.05 -19.73
C GLY A 516 17.73 34.79 -20.28
N ASN A 517 18.43 33.77 -19.75
CA ASN A 517 19.70 33.33 -20.31
C ASN A 517 19.50 32.32 -21.43
N ALA A 518 20.39 32.32 -22.41
CA ALA A 518 20.38 31.33 -23.49
C ALA A 518 20.71 29.93 -22.95
N ILE A 519 20.08 28.91 -23.51
CA ILE A 519 20.39 27.53 -23.20
C ILE A 519 21.80 27.21 -23.68
N GLN A 520 22.66 26.75 -22.78
CA GLN A 520 24.02 26.32 -23.08
C GLN A 520 24.12 24.81 -22.90
N LEU A 521 24.51 24.11 -23.97
CA LEU A 521 24.67 22.64 -23.91
C LEU A 521 25.80 22.22 -22.95
N GLY A 522 26.78 23.09 -22.73
CA GLY A 522 27.86 22.87 -21.75
C GLY A 522 27.37 22.82 -20.29
N ASP A 523 26.20 23.36 -19.99
CA ASP A 523 25.58 23.32 -18.66
C ASP A 523 24.81 22.04 -18.40
N THR A 524 24.72 21.15 -19.38
CA THR A 524 24.03 19.87 -19.23
C THR A 524 24.64 19.04 -18.12
N LYS A 525 23.80 18.57 -17.20
CA LYS A 525 24.17 17.71 -16.08
C LYS A 525 23.69 16.29 -16.32
N ILE A 526 24.53 15.35 -16.00
CA ILE A 526 24.18 13.94 -15.95
C ILE A 526 24.08 13.55 -14.48
N HIS A 527 22.88 13.15 -14.08
CA HIS A 527 22.61 12.63 -12.75
C HIS A 527 22.39 11.14 -12.83
N TRP A 528 23.01 10.39 -11.94
CA TRP A 528 22.70 8.99 -11.76
C TRP A 528 22.67 8.66 -10.28
N GLY A 529 21.82 7.75 -9.89
CA GLY A 529 21.70 7.38 -8.50
C GLY A 529 20.72 6.25 -8.27
N ILE A 530 20.67 5.80 -7.04
CA ILE A 530 19.78 4.76 -6.59
C ILE A 530 18.80 5.37 -5.59
N LEU A 531 17.50 5.33 -5.91
CA LEU A 531 16.43 5.69 -4.99
C LEU A 531 16.05 4.45 -4.17
N SER A 532 16.63 4.33 -2.99
CA SER A 532 16.17 3.33 -2.03
C SER A 532 14.75 3.64 -1.57
N ARG A 533 13.89 2.64 -1.51
CA ARG A 533 12.55 2.80 -0.91
C ARG A 533 12.70 2.82 0.61
N PHE A 534 12.31 3.93 1.23
CA PHE A 534 12.28 4.11 2.68
C PHE A 534 10.85 3.95 3.22
#